data_ef4b646cc7d44437c89c97a39ddf3c05
#
_entry.id   ef4b646cc7d44437c89c97a39ddf3c05
#
_cell.length_a   1.000
_cell.length_b   1.000
_cell.length_c   1.000
_cell.angle_alpha   90.00
_cell.angle_beta   90.00
_cell.angle_gamma   90.00
#
_symmetry.space_group_name_H-M   'P 1'
#
loop_
_entity.id
_entity.type
_entity.pdbx_description
1 polymer ?
#
loop_
_entity_poly.entity_id
_entity_poly.type
_entity_poly.pdbx_seq_one_letter_code
_entity_poly.pdbx_strand_id
1 'polypeptide(L)'
;MGEWAYGDQHYTDHVLRYYTISSTPGTSDSTGSGTVSGGVAGNIPKEARKAYLFPNGVPQTESAMRTYLTTISVPINDIFGNPNTMNLTVHKKLAEDVRGAFVDMQRAGFRIDKTQTAAFCWRTMSSNHNKISYHAYGSCIDINWNHNPYTTSPPANYRPGADPLSIPDNVVAIWKKHGFYWGGDWKSAKDYMHFTFTGN
;
A
#
# COMPACT_ATOMS: atom_id res chain seq x y z
N MET A 1 -25.87 -6.24 11.30
CA MET A 1 -25.92 -5.73 9.91
C MET A 1 -25.59 -4.25 9.99
N GLY A 2 -24.38 -3.86 9.64
CA GLY A 2 -23.93 -2.47 9.68
C GLY A 2 -23.98 -1.89 8.26
N GLU A 3 -24.77 -0.84 8.08
CA GLU A 3 -24.88 -0.10 6.84
C GLU A 3 -23.55 0.57 6.51
N TRP A 4 -23.08 0.36 5.29
CA TRP A 4 -21.92 1.04 4.71
C TRP A 4 -22.38 2.34 4.09
N ALA A 5 -21.99 3.47 4.67
CA ALA A 5 -22.28 4.79 4.15
C ALA A 5 -21.56 5.03 2.82
N TYR A 6 -22.29 5.56 1.86
CA TYR A 6 -21.85 5.93 0.50
C TYR A 6 -20.77 7.00 0.49
N GLY A 7 -19.92 6.91 -0.53
CA GLY A 7 -18.67 7.64 -0.72
C GLY A 7 -18.77 9.17 -0.63
N ASP A 8 -17.71 9.73 -0.08
CA ASP A 8 -17.44 11.14 0.05
C ASP A 8 -17.17 11.79 -1.31
N GLN A 9 -17.97 12.77 -1.68
CA GLN A 9 -17.84 13.58 -2.92
C GLN A 9 -16.51 14.36 -2.96
N HIS A 10 -15.91 14.68 -1.83
CA HIS A 10 -14.58 15.29 -1.74
C HIS A 10 -13.45 14.40 -2.30
N TYR A 11 -13.67 13.07 -2.36
CA TYR A 11 -12.70 12.15 -2.95
C TYR A 11 -12.57 12.32 -4.46
N THR A 12 -13.69 12.50 -5.17
CA THR A 12 -13.69 12.71 -6.63
C THR A 12 -12.99 14.01 -7.02
N ASP A 13 -13.17 15.07 -6.24
CA ASP A 13 -12.54 16.36 -6.49
C ASP A 13 -11.02 16.34 -6.23
N HIS A 14 -10.57 15.62 -5.21
CA HIS A 14 -9.13 15.49 -4.90
C HIS A 14 -8.40 14.65 -5.94
N VAL A 15 -9.01 13.56 -6.39
CA VAL A 15 -8.48 12.72 -7.47
C VAL A 15 -8.47 13.50 -8.80
N LEU A 16 -9.54 14.20 -9.13
CA LEU A 16 -9.62 15.02 -10.35
C LEU A 16 -8.61 16.18 -10.34
N ARG A 17 -8.36 16.84 -9.20
CA ARG A 17 -7.32 17.89 -9.10
C ARG A 17 -5.92 17.33 -9.33
N TYR A 18 -5.61 16.16 -8.80
CA TYR A 18 -4.33 15.48 -9.04
C TYR A 18 -4.14 15.14 -10.53
N TYR A 19 -5.24 14.78 -11.21
CA TYR A 19 -5.25 14.44 -12.64
C TYR A 19 -5.23 15.69 -13.55
N THR A 20 -5.91 16.77 -13.18
CA THR A 20 -5.97 18.00 -14.00
C THR A 20 -4.62 18.73 -14.03
N ILE A 21 -3.81 18.64 -12.97
CA ILE A 21 -2.44 19.21 -12.93
C ILE A 21 -1.47 18.36 -13.79
N SER A 22 -1.77 17.08 -14.02
CA SER A 22 -0.93 16.15 -14.80
C SER A 22 -1.23 16.11 -16.30
N SER A 23 -2.33 16.74 -16.77
CA SER A 23 -2.83 16.61 -18.14
C SER A 23 -3.02 17.92 -18.91
N THR A 24 -2.37 19.00 -18.52
CA THR A 24 -2.32 20.20 -19.37
C THR A 24 -1.37 19.93 -20.55
N PRO A 25 -1.84 20.04 -21.83
CA PRO A 25 -0.95 19.91 -22.98
C PRO A 25 0.02 21.10 -22.94
N GLY A 26 1.28 20.81 -22.62
CA GLY A 26 2.33 21.80 -22.64
C GLY A 26 2.63 22.26 -24.05
N THR A 27 2.55 23.55 -24.27
CA THR A 27 3.34 24.22 -25.31
C THR A 27 4.82 23.91 -25.05
N SER A 28 5.47 23.46 -26.11
CA SER A 28 6.90 23.20 -26.16
C SER A 28 7.72 24.39 -25.67
N ASP A 29 8.42 24.22 -24.54
CA ASP A 29 9.69 24.88 -24.36
C ASP A 29 10.65 23.96 -23.57
N SER A 30 11.86 23.92 -24.03
CA SER A 30 12.93 23.01 -23.69
C SER A 30 13.57 23.33 -22.34
N THR A 31 14.12 22.26 -21.71
CA THR A 31 15.01 22.22 -20.54
C THR A 31 14.34 22.27 -19.16
N GLY A 32 14.10 21.07 -18.66
CA GLY A 32 13.77 20.84 -17.26
C GLY A 32 13.44 19.37 -17.03
N SER A 33 14.40 18.57 -16.60
CA SER A 33 14.18 17.21 -16.10
C SER A 33 13.23 17.27 -14.90
N GLY A 34 11.94 17.24 -15.17
CA GLY A 34 10.89 17.13 -14.16
C GLY A 34 10.86 15.71 -13.63
N THR A 35 11.63 15.39 -12.62
CA THR A 35 11.44 14.20 -11.79
C THR A 35 10.04 14.27 -11.22
N VAL A 36 9.19 13.34 -11.66
CA VAL A 36 7.89 13.07 -11.01
C VAL A 36 8.22 12.72 -9.57
N SER A 37 7.89 13.63 -8.64
CA SER A 37 8.13 13.46 -7.22
C SER A 37 7.49 12.15 -6.78
N GLY A 38 8.30 11.14 -6.55
CA GLY A 38 7.89 9.99 -5.76
C GLY A 38 7.44 10.50 -4.40
N GLY A 39 6.42 9.88 -3.79
CA GLY A 39 5.88 10.30 -2.51
C GLY A 39 6.97 10.47 -1.46
N VAL A 40 6.67 11.18 -0.38
CA VAL A 40 7.60 11.50 0.72
C VAL A 40 8.28 10.24 1.27
N ALA A 41 7.58 9.11 1.21
CA ALA A 41 8.03 7.80 1.69
C ALA A 41 9.34 7.32 1.06
N GLY A 42 9.55 7.55 -0.25
CA GLY A 42 10.75 7.07 -0.97
C GLY A 42 12.05 7.75 -0.54
N ASN A 43 11.97 8.96 0.02
CA ASN A 43 13.13 9.78 0.37
C ASN A 43 13.65 9.54 1.81
N ILE A 44 12.99 8.69 2.61
CA ILE A 44 13.35 8.45 4.01
C ILE A 44 14.22 7.18 4.11
N PRO A 45 15.46 7.26 4.64
CA PRO A 45 16.30 6.10 4.88
C PRO A 45 15.59 5.05 5.73
N LYS A 46 15.81 3.77 5.44
CA LYS A 46 15.12 2.64 6.10
C LYS A 46 15.17 2.73 7.62
N GLU A 47 16.33 3.01 8.17
CA GLU A 47 16.58 3.13 9.61
C GLU A 47 15.82 4.29 10.27
N ALA A 48 15.51 5.34 9.53
CA ALA A 48 14.79 6.51 10.03
C ALA A 48 13.25 6.36 9.93
N ARG A 49 12.74 5.40 9.17
CA ARG A 49 11.30 5.28 8.84
C ARG A 49 10.41 5.05 10.05
N LYS A 50 10.87 4.26 11.01
CA LYS A 50 10.12 4.01 12.26
C LYS A 50 10.03 5.29 13.11
N ALA A 51 11.12 6.02 13.27
CA ALA A 51 11.14 7.30 13.97
C ALA A 51 10.33 8.38 13.23
N TYR A 52 10.35 8.37 11.89
CA TYR A 52 9.48 9.23 11.08
C TYR A 52 7.99 8.99 11.40
N LEU A 53 7.55 7.74 11.47
CA LEU A 53 6.16 7.42 11.82
C LEU A 53 5.85 7.82 13.27
N PHE A 54 6.74 7.52 14.21
CA PHE A 54 6.54 7.66 15.64
C PHE A 54 7.67 8.47 16.30
N PRO A 55 7.68 9.79 16.14
CA PRO A 55 8.75 10.65 16.66
C PRO A 55 8.84 10.64 18.20
N ASN A 56 7.74 10.33 18.88
CA ASN A 56 7.66 10.23 20.34
C ASN A 56 7.69 8.78 20.86
N GLY A 57 8.18 7.83 20.04
CA GLY A 57 8.17 6.41 20.34
C GLY A 57 6.88 5.70 19.88
N VAL A 58 6.98 4.38 19.69
CA VAL A 58 5.88 3.56 19.19
C VAL A 58 4.82 3.36 20.27
N PRO A 59 3.55 3.68 20.00
CA PRO A 59 2.45 3.40 20.94
C PRO A 59 2.36 1.92 21.30
N GLN A 60 2.14 1.62 22.58
CA GLN A 60 2.08 0.25 23.10
C GLN A 60 0.65 -0.28 23.28
N THR A 61 -0.36 0.55 23.01
CA THR A 61 -1.77 0.16 23.06
C THR A 61 -2.47 0.48 21.75
N GLU A 62 -3.52 -0.28 21.43
CA GLU A 62 -4.31 -0.05 20.21
C GLU A 62 -4.94 1.35 20.21
N SER A 63 -5.50 1.79 21.35
CA SER A 63 -6.13 3.12 21.47
C SER A 63 -5.14 4.25 21.15
N ALA A 64 -3.93 4.19 21.69
CA ALA A 64 -2.89 5.17 21.40
C ALA A 64 -2.42 5.07 19.93
N MET A 65 -2.30 3.85 19.38
CA MET A 65 -1.92 3.65 17.97
C MET A 65 -2.96 4.24 17.02
N ARG A 66 -4.25 4.06 17.30
CA ARG A 66 -5.35 4.60 16.47
C ARG A 66 -5.30 6.11 16.29
N THR A 67 -4.66 6.86 17.21
CA THR A 67 -4.46 8.32 17.05
C THR A 67 -3.53 8.67 15.89
N TYR A 68 -2.68 7.75 15.45
CA TYR A 68 -1.78 7.90 14.29
C TYR A 68 -2.41 7.43 12.98
N LEU A 69 -3.56 6.77 13.03
CA LEU A 69 -4.18 6.13 11.86
C LEU A 69 -5.29 6.99 11.26
N THR A 70 -5.56 6.73 10.00
CA THR A 70 -6.71 7.26 9.26
C THR A 70 -7.26 6.19 8.33
N THR A 71 -8.55 6.22 8.06
CA THR A 71 -9.17 5.37 7.03
C THR A 71 -9.25 6.17 5.74
N ILE A 72 -8.74 5.58 4.67
CA ILE A 72 -8.76 6.15 3.32
C ILE A 72 -9.58 5.26 2.39
N SER A 73 -10.30 5.86 1.45
CA SER A 73 -10.86 5.16 0.30
C SER A 73 -9.83 5.13 -0.82
N VAL A 74 -9.62 3.96 -1.41
CA VAL A 74 -8.69 3.77 -2.52
C VAL A 74 -9.42 3.16 -3.72
N PRO A 75 -9.08 3.56 -4.96
CA PRO A 75 -9.65 2.97 -6.15
C PRO A 75 -9.02 1.60 -6.42
N ILE A 76 -9.82 0.67 -6.93
CA ILE A 76 -9.38 -0.66 -7.33
C ILE A 76 -10.09 -1.10 -8.61
N ASN A 77 -9.56 -2.10 -9.29
CA ASN A 77 -10.35 -2.98 -10.14
C ASN A 77 -10.72 -4.20 -9.30
N ASP A 78 -12.00 -4.57 -9.24
CA ASP A 78 -12.45 -5.77 -8.50
C ASP A 78 -11.97 -7.07 -9.17
N ILE A 79 -12.34 -8.22 -8.61
CA ILE A 79 -11.94 -9.54 -9.13
C ILE A 79 -12.39 -9.80 -10.56
N PHE A 80 -13.39 -9.07 -11.04
CA PHE A 80 -13.89 -9.14 -12.42
C PHE A 80 -13.23 -8.12 -13.35
N GLY A 81 -12.44 -7.19 -12.79
CA GLY A 81 -11.78 -6.11 -13.53
C GLY A 81 -12.61 -4.83 -13.61
N ASN A 82 -13.75 -4.73 -12.91
CA ASN A 82 -14.56 -3.52 -12.91
C ASN A 82 -14.01 -2.48 -11.93
N PRO A 83 -14.06 -1.18 -12.28
CA PRO A 83 -13.71 -0.10 -11.35
C PRO A 83 -14.58 -0.16 -10.08
N ASN A 84 -13.92 -0.06 -8.92
CA ASN A 84 -14.53 -0.12 -7.61
C ASN A 84 -13.68 0.67 -6.60
N THR A 85 -14.09 0.70 -5.34
CA THR A 85 -13.31 1.28 -4.24
C THR A 85 -13.27 0.34 -3.04
N MET A 86 -12.25 0.51 -2.20
CA MET A 86 -12.18 -0.13 -0.89
C MET A 86 -11.63 0.83 0.16
N ASN A 87 -11.96 0.59 1.43
CA ASN A 87 -11.45 1.36 2.54
C ASN A 87 -10.28 0.62 3.22
N LEU A 88 -9.21 1.36 3.50
CA LEU A 88 -8.04 0.86 4.24
C LEU A 88 -7.72 1.79 5.40
N THR A 89 -7.44 1.22 6.57
CA THR A 89 -6.91 1.98 7.70
C THR A 89 -5.38 1.92 7.64
N VAL A 90 -4.75 3.09 7.53
CA VAL A 90 -3.30 3.22 7.36
C VAL A 90 -2.75 4.32 8.26
N HIS A 91 -1.44 4.38 8.42
CA HIS A 91 -0.78 5.49 9.13
C HIS A 91 -1.01 6.80 8.36
N LYS A 92 -1.40 7.90 9.08
CA LYS A 92 -1.73 9.21 8.49
C LYS A 92 -0.65 9.72 7.54
N LYS A 93 0.62 9.55 7.89
CA LYS A 93 1.76 10.01 7.07
C LYS A 93 1.97 9.22 5.78
N LEU A 94 1.33 8.05 5.64
CA LEU A 94 1.45 7.18 4.46
C LEU A 94 0.17 7.19 3.60
N ALA A 95 -0.85 7.92 4.03
CA ALA A 95 -2.16 7.90 3.39
C ALA A 95 -2.10 8.22 1.88
N GLU A 96 -1.34 9.25 1.51
CA GLU A 96 -1.24 9.67 0.11
C GLU A 96 -0.33 8.73 -0.71
N ASP A 97 0.77 8.22 -0.14
CA ASP A 97 1.62 7.24 -0.82
C ASP A 97 0.85 5.94 -1.11
N VAL A 98 0.06 5.46 -0.13
CA VAL A 98 -0.81 4.28 -0.31
C VAL A 98 -1.89 4.57 -1.36
N ARG A 99 -2.56 5.72 -1.29
CA ARG A 99 -3.58 6.11 -2.27
C ARG A 99 -2.99 6.15 -3.68
N GLY A 100 -1.83 6.78 -3.84
CA GLY A 100 -1.11 6.85 -5.12
C GLY A 100 -0.77 5.48 -5.68
N ALA A 101 -0.30 4.55 -4.84
CA ALA A 101 0.00 3.18 -5.26
C ALA A 101 -1.26 2.45 -5.77
N PHE A 102 -2.40 2.58 -5.09
CA PHE A 102 -3.66 1.99 -5.54
C PHE A 102 -4.18 2.61 -6.84
N VAL A 103 -4.04 3.93 -7.02
CA VAL A 103 -4.35 4.61 -8.28
C VAL A 103 -3.51 4.06 -9.43
N ASP A 104 -2.20 3.93 -9.23
CA ASP A 104 -1.29 3.41 -10.26
C ASP A 104 -1.58 1.92 -10.54
N MET A 105 -1.92 1.11 -9.52
CA MET A 105 -2.34 -0.30 -9.71
C MET A 105 -3.65 -0.41 -10.49
N GLN A 106 -4.66 0.42 -10.18
CA GLN A 106 -5.92 0.42 -10.91
C GLN A 106 -5.70 0.75 -12.39
N ARG A 107 -4.85 1.77 -12.68
CA ARG A 107 -4.47 2.13 -14.06
C ARG A 107 -3.74 1.03 -14.79
N ALA A 108 -2.90 0.27 -14.06
CA ALA A 108 -2.21 -0.89 -14.61
C ALA A 108 -3.14 -2.09 -14.85
N GLY A 109 -4.43 -1.98 -14.53
CA GLY A 109 -5.41 -3.05 -14.70
C GLY A 109 -5.32 -4.17 -13.66
N PHE A 110 -4.54 -3.99 -12.58
CA PHE A 110 -4.40 -5.02 -11.55
C PHE A 110 -5.69 -5.17 -10.75
N ARG A 111 -6.08 -6.43 -10.48
CA ARG A 111 -7.33 -6.78 -9.80
C ARG A 111 -7.11 -7.00 -8.31
N ILE A 112 -8.06 -6.55 -7.51
CA ILE A 112 -8.03 -6.64 -6.04
C ILE A 112 -9.24 -7.40 -5.53
N ASP A 113 -8.99 -8.43 -4.73
CA ASP A 113 -9.99 -9.04 -3.88
C ASP A 113 -10.03 -8.29 -2.53
N LYS A 114 -11.12 -7.53 -2.31
CA LYS A 114 -11.31 -6.77 -1.06
C LYS A 114 -11.35 -7.66 0.18
N THR A 115 -11.75 -8.92 0.04
CA THR A 115 -11.85 -9.88 1.14
C THR A 115 -10.50 -10.48 1.52
N GLN A 116 -9.50 -10.28 0.63
CA GLN A 116 -8.14 -10.80 0.75
C GLN A 116 -7.09 -9.69 0.72
N THR A 117 -7.47 -8.47 1.06
CA THR A 117 -6.57 -7.31 1.07
C THR A 117 -6.82 -6.49 2.33
N ALA A 118 -5.78 -6.23 3.10
CA ALA A 118 -5.89 -5.48 4.35
C ALA A 118 -4.61 -4.71 4.68
N ALA A 119 -4.74 -3.69 5.55
CA ALA A 119 -3.60 -2.91 6.04
C ALA A 119 -3.47 -3.03 7.55
N PHE A 120 -4.22 -2.24 8.33
CA PHE A 120 -4.13 -2.23 9.79
C PHE A 120 -4.75 -3.48 10.42
N CYS A 121 -3.99 -4.11 11.32
CA CYS A 121 -4.48 -5.15 12.22
C CYS A 121 -3.70 -5.07 13.53
N TRP A 122 -4.40 -4.80 14.64
CA TRP A 122 -3.78 -4.77 15.97
C TRP A 122 -3.53 -6.19 16.45
N ARG A 123 -2.29 -6.64 16.36
CA ARG A 123 -1.86 -7.97 16.80
C ARG A 123 -0.36 -8.00 17.06
N THR A 124 0.10 -9.04 17.73
CA THR A 124 1.53 -9.40 17.79
C THR A 124 1.96 -10.16 16.54
N MET A 125 3.26 -10.30 16.33
CA MET A 125 3.81 -11.09 15.23
C MET A 125 3.55 -12.58 15.47
N SER A 126 3.18 -13.33 14.43
CA SER A 126 2.98 -14.78 14.50
C SER A 126 4.26 -15.53 14.89
N SER A 127 5.40 -15.02 14.46
CA SER A 127 6.73 -15.59 14.76
C SER A 127 7.28 -15.17 16.13
N ASN A 128 6.73 -14.13 16.77
CA ASN A 128 7.17 -13.65 18.08
C ASN A 128 6.06 -12.86 18.77
N HIS A 129 5.32 -13.52 19.66
CA HIS A 129 4.18 -12.93 20.38
C HIS A 129 4.56 -11.80 21.37
N ASN A 130 5.84 -11.57 21.64
CA ASN A 130 6.32 -10.44 22.42
C ASN A 130 6.56 -9.17 21.59
N LYS A 131 6.38 -9.24 20.27
CA LYS A 131 6.55 -8.09 19.36
C LYS A 131 5.24 -7.74 18.69
N ILE A 132 4.93 -6.45 18.66
CA ILE A 132 3.80 -5.90 17.91
C ILE A 132 4.10 -6.06 16.40
N SER A 133 3.10 -6.53 15.65
CA SER A 133 3.18 -6.66 14.18
C SER A 133 3.30 -5.28 13.52
N TYR A 134 4.00 -5.20 12.40
CA TYR A 134 4.06 -3.97 11.59
C TYR A 134 2.70 -3.57 11.00
N HIS A 135 1.78 -4.52 10.82
CA HIS A 135 0.39 -4.21 10.48
C HIS A 135 -0.29 -3.35 11.55
N ALA A 136 0.05 -3.56 12.83
CA ALA A 136 -0.46 -2.73 13.92
C ALA A 136 0.00 -1.27 13.86
N TYR A 137 1.00 -0.95 13.04
CA TYR A 137 1.46 0.43 12.78
C TYR A 137 0.70 1.11 11.64
N GLY A 138 -0.16 0.38 10.90
CA GLY A 138 -0.78 0.86 9.68
C GLY A 138 0.24 1.19 8.58
N SER A 139 1.41 0.55 8.61
CA SER A 139 2.54 0.79 7.71
C SER A 139 2.80 -0.37 6.75
N CYS A 140 1.92 -1.37 6.74
CA CYS A 140 1.97 -2.53 5.87
C CYS A 140 0.63 -2.76 5.20
N ILE A 141 0.68 -3.32 4.00
CA ILE A 141 -0.49 -3.73 3.24
C ILE A 141 -0.23 -5.15 2.73
N ASP A 142 -1.19 -6.06 2.97
CA ASP A 142 -1.24 -7.37 2.35
C ASP A 142 -2.28 -7.36 1.25
N ILE A 143 -1.92 -7.83 0.06
CA ILE A 143 -2.76 -7.78 -1.15
C ILE A 143 -3.00 -9.20 -1.66
N ASN A 144 -4.29 -9.57 -1.81
CA ASN A 144 -4.73 -10.83 -2.42
C ASN A 144 -3.99 -12.04 -1.81
N TRP A 145 -4.00 -12.21 -0.49
CA TRP A 145 -3.10 -13.14 0.23
C TRP A 145 -3.24 -14.62 -0.17
N ASN A 146 -4.40 -15.07 -0.66
CA ASN A 146 -4.54 -16.45 -1.13
C ASN A 146 -3.81 -16.70 -2.47
N HIS A 147 -3.56 -15.64 -3.25
CA HIS A 147 -2.84 -15.68 -4.52
C HIS A 147 -1.36 -15.34 -4.36
N ASN A 148 -0.97 -14.74 -3.24
CA ASN A 148 0.38 -14.24 -2.97
C ASN A 148 0.87 -14.75 -1.60
N PRO A 149 1.23 -16.03 -1.47
CA PRO A 149 1.42 -16.67 -0.17
C PRO A 149 2.69 -16.19 0.56
N TYR A 150 2.66 -16.27 1.89
CA TYR A 150 3.88 -16.35 2.70
C TYR A 150 4.45 -17.78 2.60
N THR A 151 5.76 -17.92 2.44
CA THR A 151 6.43 -19.22 2.40
C THR A 151 7.90 -19.15 2.81
N THR A 152 8.36 -20.18 3.52
CA THR A 152 9.79 -20.41 3.82
C THR A 152 10.48 -21.21 2.72
N SER A 153 9.69 -21.87 1.87
CA SER A 153 10.15 -22.63 0.71
C SER A 153 9.19 -22.32 -0.44
N PRO A 154 9.55 -21.38 -1.34
CA PRO A 154 8.67 -21.00 -2.44
C PRO A 154 8.19 -22.23 -3.19
N PRO A 155 6.88 -22.39 -3.40
CA PRO A 155 6.36 -23.50 -4.20
C PRO A 155 6.97 -23.45 -5.60
N ALA A 156 7.38 -24.61 -6.12
CA ALA A 156 8.03 -24.67 -7.45
C ALA A 156 7.16 -24.14 -8.58
N ASN A 157 5.84 -24.14 -8.38
CA ASN A 157 4.83 -23.68 -9.32
C ASN A 157 4.35 -22.23 -9.07
N TYR A 158 4.78 -21.56 -7.97
CA TYR A 158 4.41 -20.16 -7.78
C TYR A 158 5.14 -19.28 -8.80
N ARG A 159 4.39 -18.44 -9.48
CA ARG A 159 4.90 -17.45 -10.44
C ARG A 159 4.19 -16.11 -10.18
N PRO A 160 4.93 -15.03 -9.85
CA PRO A 160 4.35 -13.69 -9.81
C PRO A 160 3.59 -13.38 -11.09
N GLY A 161 2.36 -12.85 -10.98
CA GLY A 161 1.54 -12.52 -12.15
C GLY A 161 0.95 -13.72 -12.92
N ALA A 162 0.98 -14.94 -12.35
CA ALA A 162 0.47 -16.14 -13.02
C ALA A 162 -1.05 -16.13 -13.23
N ASP A 163 -1.77 -15.40 -12.41
CA ASP A 163 -3.21 -15.15 -12.53
C ASP A 163 -3.53 -13.66 -12.27
N PRO A 164 -4.75 -13.19 -12.58
CA PRO A 164 -5.10 -11.76 -12.46
C PRO A 164 -5.03 -11.18 -11.05
N LEU A 165 -4.94 -12.00 -9.99
CA LEU A 165 -4.86 -11.61 -8.59
C LEU A 165 -3.46 -11.83 -7.99
N SER A 166 -2.56 -12.53 -8.71
CA SER A 166 -1.16 -12.70 -8.34
C SER A 166 -0.34 -11.47 -8.73
N ILE A 167 0.47 -10.97 -7.81
CA ILE A 167 1.18 -9.68 -7.93
C ILE A 167 2.29 -9.81 -8.99
N PRO A 168 2.21 -9.08 -10.11
CA PRO A 168 3.25 -9.08 -11.14
C PRO A 168 4.34 -8.03 -10.84
N ASP A 169 5.46 -8.11 -11.54
CA ASP A 169 6.63 -7.24 -11.33
C ASP A 169 6.31 -5.74 -11.49
N ASN A 170 5.41 -5.37 -12.40
CA ASN A 170 5.01 -3.97 -12.56
C ASN A 170 4.25 -3.44 -11.34
N VAL A 171 3.45 -4.26 -10.65
CA VAL A 171 2.79 -3.88 -9.39
C VAL A 171 3.82 -3.76 -8.26
N VAL A 172 4.80 -4.65 -8.21
CA VAL A 172 5.94 -4.51 -7.28
C VAL A 172 6.68 -3.19 -7.53
N ALA A 173 6.95 -2.85 -8.80
CA ALA A 173 7.62 -1.59 -9.15
C ALA A 173 6.79 -0.36 -8.76
N ILE A 174 5.45 -0.41 -8.89
CA ILE A 174 4.55 0.66 -8.42
C ILE A 174 4.75 0.88 -6.91
N TRP A 175 4.66 -0.14 -6.09
CA TRP A 175 4.82 0.00 -4.65
C TRP A 175 6.21 0.51 -4.24
N LYS A 176 7.28 0.03 -4.90
CA LYS A 176 8.64 0.53 -4.69
C LYS A 176 8.78 2.01 -5.05
N LYS A 177 8.15 2.46 -6.14
CA LYS A 177 8.09 3.88 -6.53
C LYS A 177 7.42 4.74 -5.45
N HIS A 178 6.39 4.21 -4.76
CA HIS A 178 5.74 4.86 -3.63
C HIS A 178 6.45 4.63 -2.30
N GLY A 179 7.68 4.13 -2.30
CA GLY A 179 8.56 4.04 -1.14
C GLY A 179 8.36 2.80 -0.27
N PHE A 180 7.63 1.80 -0.71
CA PHE A 180 7.42 0.55 0.03
C PHE A 180 8.42 -0.52 -0.38
N TYR A 181 8.80 -1.38 0.57
CA TYR A 181 9.53 -2.61 0.32
C TYR A 181 8.55 -3.75 0.10
N TRP A 182 8.97 -4.75 -0.66
CA TRP A 182 8.17 -5.96 -0.92
C TRP A 182 8.72 -7.18 -0.17
N GLY A 183 7.85 -7.96 0.46
CA GLY A 183 8.24 -9.18 1.17
C GLY A 183 8.75 -10.31 0.25
N GLY A 184 8.45 -10.24 -1.05
CA GLY A 184 9.04 -11.13 -2.06
C GLY A 184 10.55 -10.94 -2.27
N ASP A 185 11.13 -9.80 -1.87
CA ASP A 185 12.58 -9.54 -1.92
C ASP A 185 13.34 -10.14 -0.72
N TRP A 186 12.67 -10.63 0.32
CA TRP A 186 13.35 -11.17 1.50
C TRP A 186 14.21 -12.38 1.18
N LYS A 187 15.32 -12.55 1.91
CA LYS A 187 16.32 -13.58 1.59
C LYS A 187 15.91 -15.00 1.98
N SER A 188 15.32 -15.20 3.16
CA SER A 188 15.07 -16.53 3.72
C SER A 188 13.61 -16.98 3.57
N ALA A 189 12.66 -16.14 3.94
CA ALA A 189 11.26 -16.35 3.70
C ALA A 189 10.77 -15.39 2.62
N LYS A 190 9.69 -15.73 1.95
CA LYS A 190 9.01 -14.87 0.98
C LYS A 190 7.62 -14.58 1.50
N ASP A 191 7.24 -13.31 1.47
CA ASP A 191 5.88 -12.85 1.78
C ASP A 191 5.35 -12.05 0.60
N TYR A 192 4.83 -12.76 -0.37
CA TYR A 192 4.51 -12.19 -1.67
C TYR A 192 3.34 -11.20 -1.62
N MET A 193 2.43 -11.33 -0.63
CA MET A 193 1.32 -10.38 -0.43
C MET A 193 1.77 -9.05 0.16
N HIS A 194 2.93 -9.04 0.87
CA HIS A 194 3.28 -8.04 1.86
C HIS A 194 4.08 -6.88 1.29
N PHE A 195 3.54 -5.66 1.42
CA PHE A 195 4.24 -4.42 1.19
C PHE A 195 4.40 -3.65 2.51
N THR A 196 5.60 -3.18 2.81
CA THR A 196 5.90 -2.52 4.08
C THR A 196 6.70 -1.23 3.89
N PHE A 197 6.30 -0.18 4.59
CA PHE A 197 7.06 1.07 4.60
C PHE A 197 8.34 0.95 5.43
N THR A 198 8.29 0.28 6.58
CA THR A 198 9.43 0.20 7.50
C THR A 198 10.54 -0.73 7.03
N GLY A 199 10.24 -1.67 6.11
CA GLY A 199 11.19 -2.65 5.58
C GLY A 199 11.70 -3.59 6.68
N ASN A 200 11.16 -4.76 6.78
CA ASN A 200 11.56 -5.79 7.76
C ASN A 200 12.85 -6.46 7.35
#